data_9d52573247bf6a66c680202a5fa0d018
#
_entry.id   9d52573247bf6a66c680202a5fa0d018
#
_cell.length_a   1.000
_cell.length_b   1.000
_cell.length_c   1.000
_cell.angle_alpha   90.00
_cell.angle_beta   90.00
_cell.angle_gamma   90.00
#
_symmetry.space_group_name_H-M   'P 1'
#
loop_
_entity.id
_entity.type
_entity.pdbx_description
1 polymer ?
#
loop_
_entity_poly.entity_id
_entity_poly.type
_entity_poly.pdbx_seq_one_letter_code
_entity_poly.pdbx_strand_id
1 'polypeptide(L)'
;MKSKFLPTRIFIVEDDPMYQRLVKYVVELNPDHQIHLFATGEECLKNLHLNPSIVSLDYSLPDMTGAEVLKKIKSYNQEISVLILSSQQNVSTAVKLLREGAADYITKDSETNDRLLHAINRVKKENLLKEEVSTLREELEINYKVDKNIIGDSKPMQQVFSLLEKAIKTDITISITGETGTGKEVIAKSIHYNSSRKKEPFVAVNMSAIPKELLESELFGYEKGAFTGANNLKRGMFELANKGTLFLDEIGEMDINLQAKVLRALQEREIHRVGAEKPVAFDARVIVATHRNLQDEVSDGNFREDLFYRLLGLPIALPPLRDRGNDIILLASFFLKNFIKNNNLGALQISKEAKNKLLGYAFPGNVRELKAIVDLAAVLANEDKITESDIQFNSPKKGANFLTNETSMEQYKKMIVKHFLEKYDDDIDKVAQKLDIGKSTIYRMLKNNRVAEKEEV
;
A
#
# COMPACT_ATOMS: atom_id res chain seq x y z
N MET A 1 3.58 -23.79 -7.86
CA MET A 1 2.72 -24.46 -6.86
C MET A 1 1.43 -24.84 -7.57
N LYS A 2 1.09 -26.12 -7.62
CA LYS A 2 -0.19 -26.57 -8.20
C LYS A 2 -1.32 -26.08 -7.26
N SER A 3 -2.15 -25.16 -7.73
CA SER A 3 -3.40 -24.78 -7.09
C SER A 3 -4.22 -26.08 -6.93
N LYS A 4 -4.43 -26.53 -5.68
CA LYS A 4 -5.40 -27.56 -5.38
C LYS A 4 -6.78 -26.90 -5.55
N PHE A 5 -7.34 -26.95 -6.74
CA PHE A 5 -8.75 -26.64 -6.90
C PHE A 5 -9.55 -27.68 -6.10
N LEU A 6 -10.12 -27.24 -4.98
CA LEU A 6 -11.11 -28.02 -4.28
C LEU A 6 -12.33 -28.15 -5.20
N PRO A 7 -12.92 -29.34 -5.35
CA PRO A 7 -14.09 -29.51 -6.19
C PRO A 7 -15.22 -28.61 -5.71
N THR A 8 -15.88 -27.92 -6.65
CA THR A 8 -17.04 -27.06 -6.35
C THR A 8 -18.22 -27.93 -5.95
N ARG A 9 -18.65 -27.83 -4.69
CA ARG A 9 -19.77 -28.62 -4.19
C ARG A 9 -21.09 -27.94 -4.53
N ILE A 10 -21.95 -28.66 -5.27
CA ILE A 10 -23.22 -28.17 -5.77
C ILE A 10 -24.33 -29.07 -5.24
N PHE A 11 -25.31 -28.48 -4.57
CA PHE A 11 -26.54 -29.15 -4.17
C PHE A 11 -27.61 -28.91 -5.24
N ILE A 12 -28.32 -29.96 -5.61
CA ILE A 12 -29.49 -29.92 -6.47
C ILE A 12 -30.70 -30.38 -5.67
N VAL A 13 -31.65 -29.48 -5.44
CA VAL A 13 -32.88 -29.70 -4.67
C VAL A 13 -34.04 -29.64 -5.64
N GLU A 14 -34.58 -30.79 -5.96
CA GLU A 14 -35.63 -30.99 -7.00
C GLU A 14 -36.42 -32.25 -6.68
N ASP A 15 -37.73 -32.17 -6.59
CA ASP A 15 -38.62 -33.30 -6.27
C ASP A 15 -38.99 -34.13 -7.48
N ASP A 16 -38.97 -33.57 -8.71
CA ASP A 16 -39.17 -34.31 -9.95
C ASP A 16 -37.88 -35.10 -10.31
N PRO A 17 -37.90 -36.46 -10.23
CA PRO A 17 -36.74 -37.27 -10.51
C PRO A 17 -36.19 -37.13 -11.93
N MET A 18 -37.10 -36.79 -12.90
CA MET A 18 -36.68 -36.64 -14.29
C MET A 18 -35.94 -35.33 -14.52
N TYR A 19 -36.48 -34.26 -13.94
CA TYR A 19 -35.85 -32.95 -14.01
C TYR A 19 -34.56 -32.88 -13.16
N GLN A 20 -34.56 -33.52 -12.00
CA GLN A 20 -33.34 -33.65 -11.18
C GLN A 20 -32.20 -34.31 -11.95
N ARG A 21 -32.47 -35.40 -12.70
CA ARG A 21 -31.46 -36.07 -13.57
C ARG A 21 -30.99 -35.15 -14.70
N LEU A 22 -31.85 -34.36 -15.29
CA LEU A 22 -31.51 -33.41 -16.33
C LEU A 22 -30.56 -32.35 -15.79
N VAL A 23 -30.91 -31.72 -14.68
CA VAL A 23 -30.06 -30.70 -14.02
C VAL A 23 -28.72 -31.32 -13.60
N LYS A 24 -28.74 -32.53 -13.04
CA LYS A 24 -27.51 -33.27 -12.70
C LYS A 24 -26.62 -33.46 -13.92
N TYR A 25 -27.14 -33.95 -15.02
CA TYR A 25 -26.39 -34.18 -16.25
C TYR A 25 -25.72 -32.89 -16.75
N VAL A 26 -26.44 -31.79 -16.75
CA VAL A 26 -25.92 -30.48 -17.18
C VAL A 26 -24.77 -30.01 -16.28
N VAL A 27 -24.89 -30.18 -14.96
CA VAL A 27 -23.88 -29.77 -13.98
C VAL A 27 -22.68 -30.70 -14.01
N GLU A 28 -22.85 -32.01 -14.27
CA GLU A 28 -21.78 -33.01 -14.39
C GLU A 28 -20.91 -32.85 -15.65
N LEU A 29 -21.30 -32.04 -16.62
CA LEU A 29 -20.45 -31.74 -17.79
C LEU A 29 -19.10 -31.11 -17.36
N ASN A 30 -19.01 -30.53 -16.18
CA ASN A 30 -17.77 -30.08 -15.59
C ASN A 30 -17.29 -31.11 -14.54
N PRO A 31 -16.14 -31.79 -14.77
CA PRO A 31 -15.63 -32.84 -13.86
C PRO A 31 -15.18 -32.31 -12.49
N ASP A 32 -14.99 -30.98 -12.33
CA ASP A 32 -14.62 -30.36 -11.05
C ASP A 32 -15.83 -30.18 -10.11
N HIS A 33 -17.04 -30.55 -10.53
CA HIS A 33 -18.24 -30.43 -9.73
C HIS A 33 -18.50 -31.68 -8.89
N GLN A 34 -18.72 -31.50 -7.60
CA GLN A 34 -19.19 -32.53 -6.66
C GLN A 34 -20.67 -32.30 -6.39
N ILE A 35 -21.53 -33.18 -6.86
CA ILE A 35 -22.97 -33.00 -6.84
C ILE A 35 -23.61 -33.83 -5.74
N HIS A 36 -24.52 -33.22 -5.00
CA HIS A 36 -25.42 -33.89 -4.04
C HIS A 36 -26.85 -33.59 -4.44
N LEU A 37 -27.69 -34.64 -4.45
CA LEU A 37 -29.09 -34.60 -4.86
C LEU A 37 -29.97 -34.68 -3.64
N PHE A 38 -31.02 -33.87 -3.57
CA PHE A 38 -32.04 -33.86 -2.55
C PHE A 38 -33.41 -33.74 -3.17
N ALA A 39 -34.41 -34.49 -2.65
CA ALA A 39 -35.78 -34.41 -3.14
C ALA A 39 -36.62 -33.42 -2.31
N THR A 40 -36.16 -32.97 -1.17
CA THR A 40 -36.90 -32.07 -0.27
C THR A 40 -36.00 -30.96 0.28
N GLY A 41 -36.66 -29.86 0.67
CA GLY A 41 -35.93 -28.74 1.33
C GLY A 41 -35.35 -29.16 2.69
N GLU A 42 -36.05 -30.00 3.43
CA GLU A 42 -35.59 -30.50 4.73
C GLU A 42 -34.28 -31.31 4.63
N GLU A 43 -34.22 -32.22 3.62
CA GLU A 43 -32.96 -32.98 3.37
C GLU A 43 -31.81 -32.09 3.02
N CYS A 44 -32.02 -31.10 2.16
CA CYS A 44 -31.00 -30.11 1.82
C CYS A 44 -30.49 -29.38 3.08
N LEU A 45 -31.41 -28.88 3.90
CA LEU A 45 -31.06 -28.10 5.11
C LEU A 45 -30.30 -28.96 6.15
N LYS A 46 -30.64 -30.22 6.32
CA LYS A 46 -29.91 -31.17 7.23
C LYS A 46 -28.46 -31.39 6.75
N ASN A 47 -28.20 -31.26 5.45
CA ASN A 47 -26.89 -31.53 4.86
C ASN A 47 -26.03 -30.26 4.61
N LEU A 48 -26.45 -29.08 5.05
CA LEU A 48 -25.67 -27.84 4.90
C LEU A 48 -24.29 -27.88 5.55
N HIS A 49 -24.07 -28.76 6.53
CA HIS A 49 -22.77 -29.00 7.15
C HIS A 49 -21.70 -29.49 6.16
N LEU A 50 -22.10 -30.01 4.99
CA LEU A 50 -21.21 -30.35 3.88
C LEU A 50 -20.67 -29.12 3.15
N ASN A 51 -21.08 -27.90 3.52
CA ASN A 51 -20.63 -26.61 2.95
C ASN A 51 -20.73 -26.54 1.42
N PRO A 52 -21.93 -26.54 0.82
CA PRO A 52 -22.08 -26.33 -0.60
C PRO A 52 -21.70 -24.89 -1.00
N SER A 53 -21.03 -24.74 -2.14
CA SER A 53 -20.77 -23.41 -2.72
C SER A 53 -21.99 -22.86 -3.46
N ILE A 54 -22.75 -23.76 -4.08
CA ILE A 54 -23.93 -23.44 -4.91
C ILE A 54 -25.07 -24.41 -4.55
N VAL A 55 -26.28 -23.88 -4.44
CA VAL A 55 -27.52 -24.65 -4.32
C VAL A 55 -28.42 -24.31 -5.49
N SER A 56 -28.69 -25.27 -6.34
CA SER A 56 -29.75 -25.21 -7.36
C SER A 56 -31.05 -25.67 -6.69
N LEU A 57 -32.03 -24.81 -6.55
CA LEU A 57 -33.19 -25.00 -5.69
C LEU A 57 -34.49 -24.86 -6.51
N ASP A 58 -35.29 -25.88 -6.54
CA ASP A 58 -36.66 -25.72 -7.06
C ASP A 58 -37.48 -24.83 -6.13
N TYR A 59 -38.31 -23.99 -6.76
CA TYR A 59 -39.23 -23.11 -6.02
C TYR A 59 -40.37 -23.88 -5.37
N SER A 60 -40.86 -24.96 -6.00
CA SER A 60 -42.05 -25.70 -5.58
C SER A 60 -41.69 -27.10 -5.08
N LEU A 61 -41.27 -27.19 -3.83
CA LEU A 61 -40.94 -28.46 -3.18
C LEU A 61 -42.15 -29.00 -2.39
N PRO A 62 -42.24 -30.34 -2.14
CA PRO A 62 -43.38 -30.97 -1.47
C PRO A 62 -43.52 -30.61 0.01
N ASP A 63 -42.43 -30.26 0.67
CA ASP A 63 -42.36 -29.99 2.12
C ASP A 63 -42.37 -28.51 2.48
N MET A 64 -41.76 -27.67 1.66
CA MET A 64 -41.67 -26.21 1.88
C MET A 64 -41.43 -25.46 0.56
N THR A 65 -41.64 -24.15 0.57
CA THR A 65 -41.36 -23.32 -0.63
C THR A 65 -39.86 -23.05 -0.76
N GLY A 66 -39.39 -22.87 -2.00
CA GLY A 66 -37.99 -22.46 -2.26
C GLY A 66 -37.61 -21.14 -1.57
N ALA A 67 -38.55 -20.23 -1.32
CA ALA A 67 -38.35 -19.01 -0.55
C ALA A 67 -37.99 -19.29 0.93
N GLU A 68 -38.68 -20.26 1.54
CA GLU A 68 -38.39 -20.66 2.92
C GLU A 68 -37.02 -21.35 3.05
N VAL A 69 -36.68 -22.22 2.08
CA VAL A 69 -35.35 -22.86 2.02
C VAL A 69 -34.27 -21.81 1.83
N LEU A 70 -34.44 -20.87 0.88
CA LEU A 70 -33.51 -19.76 0.66
C LEU A 70 -33.22 -18.99 1.95
N LYS A 71 -34.27 -18.57 2.65
CA LYS A 71 -34.16 -17.84 3.91
C LYS A 71 -33.36 -18.61 4.97
N LYS A 72 -33.62 -19.91 5.12
CA LYS A 72 -32.91 -20.79 6.06
C LYS A 72 -31.46 -20.99 5.65
N ILE A 73 -31.15 -21.18 4.37
CA ILE A 73 -29.76 -21.27 3.86
C ILE A 73 -29.01 -19.99 4.17
N LYS A 74 -29.61 -18.83 3.84
CA LYS A 74 -28.98 -17.52 4.08
C LYS A 74 -28.79 -17.19 5.56
N SER A 75 -29.67 -17.69 6.44
CA SER A 75 -29.49 -17.59 7.89
C SER A 75 -28.37 -18.49 8.41
N TYR A 76 -28.14 -19.65 7.78
CA TYR A 76 -27.06 -20.57 8.11
C TYR A 76 -25.69 -20.03 7.63
N ASN A 77 -25.61 -19.67 6.35
CA ASN A 77 -24.42 -19.10 5.75
C ASN A 77 -24.77 -18.20 4.54
N GLN A 78 -24.46 -16.92 4.65
CA GLN A 78 -24.74 -15.92 3.61
C GLN A 78 -23.90 -16.12 2.32
N GLU A 79 -22.76 -16.81 2.40
CA GLU A 79 -21.85 -17.05 1.27
C GLU A 79 -22.35 -18.13 0.31
N ILE A 80 -23.27 -18.99 0.74
CA ILE A 80 -23.84 -20.03 -0.14
C ILE A 80 -24.67 -19.34 -1.23
N SER A 81 -24.31 -19.57 -2.50
CA SER A 81 -25.02 -19.00 -3.65
C SER A 81 -26.22 -19.89 -4.00
N VAL A 82 -27.43 -19.34 -3.96
CA VAL A 82 -28.67 -20.05 -4.27
C VAL A 82 -29.23 -19.63 -5.62
N LEU A 83 -29.34 -20.57 -6.53
CA LEU A 83 -29.98 -20.40 -7.87
C LEU A 83 -31.38 -21.03 -7.80
N ILE A 84 -32.39 -20.23 -8.01
CA ILE A 84 -33.78 -20.71 -7.95
C ILE A 84 -34.26 -21.11 -9.34
N LEU A 85 -34.73 -22.34 -9.46
CA LEU A 85 -35.41 -22.86 -10.65
C LEU A 85 -36.91 -22.80 -10.41
N SER A 86 -37.71 -22.38 -11.41
CA SER A 86 -39.16 -22.29 -11.25
C SER A 86 -39.89 -22.43 -12.59
N SER A 87 -40.99 -23.16 -12.58
CA SER A 87 -41.92 -23.22 -13.73
C SER A 87 -42.81 -21.96 -13.86
N GLN A 88 -42.81 -21.09 -12.83
CA GLN A 88 -43.56 -19.85 -12.81
C GLN A 88 -42.82 -18.71 -13.45
N GLN A 89 -43.45 -17.99 -14.37
CA GLN A 89 -42.90 -16.78 -15.00
C GLN A 89 -43.34 -15.49 -14.28
N ASN A 90 -43.38 -15.51 -12.95
CA ASN A 90 -43.83 -14.35 -12.18
C ASN A 90 -42.67 -13.42 -11.82
N VAL A 91 -42.60 -12.28 -12.51
CA VAL A 91 -41.55 -11.27 -12.32
C VAL A 91 -41.52 -10.72 -10.89
N SER A 92 -42.67 -10.55 -10.23
CA SER A 92 -42.71 -10.03 -8.85
C SER A 92 -42.08 -10.99 -7.85
N THR A 93 -42.32 -12.30 -8.04
CA THR A 93 -41.68 -13.36 -7.23
C THR A 93 -40.16 -13.40 -7.45
N ALA A 94 -39.70 -13.30 -8.70
CA ALA A 94 -38.28 -13.26 -9.03
C ALA A 94 -37.58 -12.08 -8.35
N VAL A 95 -38.14 -10.86 -8.47
CA VAL A 95 -37.59 -9.65 -7.84
C VAL A 95 -37.55 -9.77 -6.32
N LYS A 96 -38.58 -10.37 -5.70
CA LYS A 96 -38.59 -10.60 -4.25
C LYS A 96 -37.46 -11.54 -3.81
N LEU A 97 -37.31 -12.67 -4.50
CA LEU A 97 -36.30 -13.68 -4.17
C LEU A 97 -34.85 -13.18 -4.36
N LEU A 98 -34.61 -12.38 -5.42
CA LEU A 98 -33.32 -11.72 -5.61
C LEU A 98 -33.00 -10.72 -4.47
N ARG A 99 -34.02 -9.97 -3.99
CA ARG A 99 -33.85 -9.09 -2.82
C ARG A 99 -33.61 -9.87 -1.52
N GLU A 100 -34.15 -11.07 -1.40
CA GLU A 100 -33.95 -11.98 -0.26
C GLU A 100 -32.61 -12.72 -0.33
N GLY A 101 -31.80 -12.50 -1.38
CA GLY A 101 -30.42 -12.99 -1.48
C GLY A 101 -30.24 -14.17 -2.43
N ALA A 102 -31.22 -14.51 -3.28
CA ALA A 102 -30.95 -15.43 -4.36
C ALA A 102 -29.93 -14.87 -5.34
N ALA A 103 -29.00 -15.69 -5.81
CA ALA A 103 -27.97 -15.29 -6.77
C ALA A 103 -28.56 -15.16 -8.19
N ASP A 104 -29.56 -15.97 -8.50
CA ASP A 104 -30.33 -15.88 -9.76
C ASP A 104 -31.71 -16.55 -9.66
N TYR A 105 -32.60 -16.21 -10.60
CA TYR A 105 -33.90 -16.83 -10.78
C TYR A 105 -34.04 -17.27 -12.24
N ILE A 106 -34.18 -18.57 -12.46
CA ILE A 106 -34.19 -19.21 -13.78
C ILE A 106 -35.53 -19.88 -14.00
N THR A 107 -36.23 -19.51 -15.08
CA THR A 107 -37.48 -20.16 -15.48
C THR A 107 -37.17 -21.50 -16.13
N LYS A 108 -37.98 -22.54 -15.79
CA LYS A 108 -37.90 -23.87 -16.40
C LYS A 108 -38.53 -23.85 -17.82
N ASP A 109 -37.67 -23.75 -18.83
CA ASP A 109 -38.01 -23.76 -20.24
C ASP A 109 -36.90 -24.45 -21.09
N SER A 110 -36.98 -24.35 -22.42
CA SER A 110 -35.96 -24.97 -23.31
C SER A 110 -34.54 -24.42 -23.15
N GLU A 111 -34.39 -23.22 -22.60
CA GLU A 111 -33.07 -22.55 -22.41
C GLU A 111 -32.54 -22.67 -20.97
N THR A 112 -33.26 -23.38 -20.10
CA THR A 112 -32.87 -23.52 -18.67
C THR A 112 -31.46 -24.02 -18.51
N ASN A 113 -31.04 -25.02 -19.29
CA ASN A 113 -29.73 -25.63 -19.19
C ASN A 113 -28.60 -24.63 -19.44
N ASP A 114 -28.71 -23.82 -20.48
CA ASP A 114 -27.71 -22.81 -20.82
C ASP A 114 -27.67 -21.69 -19.76
N ARG A 115 -28.84 -21.22 -19.32
CA ARG A 115 -28.92 -20.19 -18.26
C ARG A 115 -28.34 -20.70 -16.92
N LEU A 116 -28.61 -21.95 -16.57
CA LEU A 116 -28.08 -22.57 -15.36
C LEU A 116 -26.55 -22.67 -15.40
N LEU A 117 -26.01 -23.14 -16.53
CA LEU A 117 -24.54 -23.20 -16.71
C LEU A 117 -23.92 -21.81 -16.64
N HIS A 118 -24.53 -20.81 -17.30
CA HIS A 118 -24.03 -19.43 -17.21
C HIS A 118 -24.10 -18.89 -15.79
N ALA A 119 -25.15 -19.12 -15.05
CA ALA A 119 -25.30 -18.69 -13.65
C ALA A 119 -24.26 -19.38 -12.74
N ILE A 120 -24.06 -20.70 -12.88
CA ILE A 120 -23.05 -21.44 -12.14
C ILE A 120 -21.65 -20.89 -12.42
N ASN A 121 -21.30 -20.68 -13.70
CA ASN A 121 -19.98 -20.16 -14.09
C ASN A 121 -19.76 -18.73 -13.58
N ARG A 122 -20.78 -17.87 -13.59
CA ARG A 122 -20.72 -16.52 -13.01
C ARG A 122 -20.45 -16.59 -11.51
N VAL A 123 -21.24 -17.37 -10.77
CA VAL A 123 -21.05 -17.56 -9.32
C VAL A 123 -19.67 -18.12 -8.99
N LYS A 124 -19.22 -19.13 -9.75
CA LYS A 124 -17.90 -19.73 -9.59
C LYS A 124 -16.78 -18.69 -9.77
N LYS A 125 -16.88 -17.84 -10.80
CA LYS A 125 -15.92 -16.76 -11.04
C LYS A 125 -15.93 -15.72 -9.92
N GLU A 126 -17.10 -15.33 -9.43
CA GLU A 126 -17.23 -14.40 -8.31
C GLU A 126 -16.62 -14.97 -7.02
N ASN A 127 -16.85 -16.25 -6.73
CA ASN A 127 -16.27 -16.92 -5.54
C ASN A 127 -14.75 -17.04 -5.64
N LEU A 128 -14.22 -17.41 -6.81
CA LEU A 128 -12.77 -17.45 -7.03
C LEU A 128 -12.12 -16.08 -6.83
N LEU A 129 -12.74 -15.00 -7.34
CA LEU A 129 -12.24 -13.66 -7.12
C LEU A 129 -12.28 -13.24 -5.64
N LYS A 130 -13.32 -13.63 -4.90
CA LYS A 130 -13.42 -13.37 -3.46
C LYS A 130 -12.33 -14.13 -2.69
N GLU A 131 -12.07 -15.40 -3.01
CA GLU A 131 -11.00 -16.19 -2.41
C GLU A 131 -9.62 -15.60 -2.72
N GLU A 132 -9.38 -15.20 -3.96
CA GLU A 132 -8.12 -14.56 -4.36
C GLU A 132 -7.90 -13.25 -3.60
N VAL A 133 -8.91 -12.40 -3.50
CA VAL A 133 -8.87 -11.16 -2.69
C VAL A 133 -8.61 -11.46 -1.22
N SER A 134 -9.24 -12.51 -0.66
CA SER A 134 -9.01 -12.91 0.73
C SER A 134 -7.56 -13.37 0.95
N THR A 135 -7.04 -14.23 0.07
CA THR A 135 -5.66 -14.72 0.13
C THR A 135 -4.65 -13.58 0.00
N LEU A 136 -4.85 -12.68 -0.98
CA LEU A 136 -3.99 -11.51 -1.13
C LEU A 136 -4.03 -10.59 0.09
N ARG A 137 -5.19 -10.43 0.74
CA ARG A 137 -5.32 -9.66 1.98
C ARG A 137 -4.59 -10.34 3.14
N GLU A 138 -4.70 -11.65 3.30
CA GLU A 138 -3.95 -12.41 4.30
C GLU A 138 -2.43 -12.30 4.09
N GLU A 139 -1.97 -12.38 2.85
CA GLU A 139 -0.56 -12.15 2.52
C GLU A 139 -0.12 -10.72 2.89
N LEU A 140 -0.95 -9.71 2.62
CA LEU A 140 -0.67 -8.34 3.04
C LEU A 140 -0.66 -8.20 4.57
N GLU A 141 -1.62 -8.80 5.29
CA GLU A 141 -1.61 -8.81 6.77
C GLU A 141 -0.32 -9.45 7.31
N ILE A 142 0.11 -10.59 6.76
CA ILE A 142 1.36 -11.25 7.14
C ILE A 142 2.58 -10.38 6.81
N ASN A 143 2.56 -9.76 5.62
CA ASN A 143 3.64 -8.92 5.14
C ASN A 143 3.76 -7.57 5.87
N TYR A 144 2.73 -7.10 6.58
CA TYR A 144 2.76 -5.84 7.32
C TYR A 144 2.57 -6.01 8.84
N LYS A 145 2.81 -7.20 9.39
CA LYS A 145 2.92 -7.37 10.86
C LYS A 145 4.06 -6.51 11.38
N VAL A 146 3.79 -5.77 12.45
CA VAL A 146 4.74 -4.83 13.07
C VAL A 146 6.06 -5.55 13.37
N ASP A 147 5.99 -6.76 13.94
CA ASP A 147 7.16 -7.54 14.37
C ASP A 147 8.04 -8.07 13.22
N LYS A 148 7.52 -8.09 11.97
CA LYS A 148 8.23 -8.73 10.84
C LYS A 148 8.82 -7.76 9.83
N ASN A 149 8.24 -6.59 9.69
CA ASN A 149 8.59 -5.68 8.57
C ASN A 149 9.11 -4.32 8.98
N ILE A 150 8.91 -3.91 10.22
CA ILE A 150 9.56 -2.74 10.75
C ILE A 150 10.77 -3.22 11.53
N ILE A 151 11.93 -3.16 10.88
CA ILE A 151 13.19 -3.64 11.44
C ILE A 151 13.90 -2.48 12.12
N GLY A 152 14.26 -2.67 13.36
CA GLY A 152 15.03 -1.72 14.15
C GLY A 152 14.99 -2.08 15.63
N ASP A 153 16.13 -1.89 16.29
CA ASP A 153 16.32 -2.17 17.71
C ASP A 153 16.90 -0.93 18.45
N SER A 154 17.19 0.11 17.67
CA SER A 154 17.73 1.36 18.20
C SER A 154 16.72 2.09 19.10
N LYS A 155 17.22 2.84 20.08
CA LYS A 155 16.38 3.63 21.00
C LYS A 155 15.38 4.55 20.28
N PRO A 156 15.77 5.28 19.20
CA PRO A 156 14.80 6.08 18.43
C PRO A 156 13.69 5.23 17.82
N MET A 157 14.00 4.02 17.31
CA MET A 157 12.97 3.14 16.74
C MET A 157 12.06 2.54 17.82
N GLN A 158 12.55 2.27 19.02
CA GLN A 158 11.69 1.82 20.14
C GLN A 158 10.62 2.86 20.50
N GLN A 159 10.95 4.16 20.44
CA GLN A 159 9.96 5.22 20.61
C GLN A 159 8.89 5.20 19.50
N VAL A 160 9.31 4.97 18.25
CA VAL A 160 8.38 4.80 17.13
C VAL A 160 7.45 3.60 17.35
N PHE A 161 7.98 2.44 17.80
CA PHE A 161 7.16 1.26 18.11
C PHE A 161 6.11 1.53 19.20
N SER A 162 6.49 2.23 20.27
CA SER A 162 5.55 2.62 21.32
C SER A 162 4.40 3.49 20.80
N LEU A 163 4.68 4.43 19.88
CA LEU A 163 3.66 5.26 19.24
C LEU A 163 2.80 4.45 18.26
N LEU A 164 3.40 3.48 17.54
CA LEU A 164 2.67 2.58 16.65
C LEU A 164 1.63 1.75 17.40
N GLU A 165 1.98 1.18 18.55
CA GLU A 165 1.03 0.42 19.37
C GLU A 165 -0.19 1.25 19.79
N LYS A 166 0.01 2.54 20.11
CA LYS A 166 -1.08 3.47 20.43
C LYS A 166 -1.89 3.81 19.18
N ALA A 167 -1.19 4.05 18.06
CA ALA A 167 -1.80 4.34 16.77
C ALA A 167 -2.74 3.21 16.32
N ILE A 168 -2.33 1.96 16.44
CA ILE A 168 -3.11 0.79 16.02
C ILE A 168 -4.45 0.68 16.76
N LYS A 169 -4.49 1.06 18.03
CA LYS A 169 -5.66 0.93 18.90
C LYS A 169 -6.69 2.05 18.77
N THR A 170 -6.40 3.10 18.00
CA THR A 170 -7.23 4.31 17.90
C THR A 170 -7.47 4.71 16.44
N ASP A 171 -8.57 5.41 16.18
CA ASP A 171 -8.88 5.96 14.85
C ASP A 171 -8.46 7.44 14.69
N ILE A 172 -7.59 7.93 15.59
CA ILE A 172 -7.06 9.30 15.51
C ILE A 172 -6.29 9.52 14.20
N THR A 173 -6.29 10.73 13.69
CA THR A 173 -5.42 11.16 12.59
C THR A 173 -3.96 10.97 13.00
N ILE A 174 -3.12 10.49 12.08
CA ILE A 174 -1.69 10.25 12.33
C ILE A 174 -0.89 11.10 11.36
N SER A 175 0.11 11.80 11.89
CA SER A 175 1.07 12.56 11.10
C SER A 175 2.45 11.91 11.17
N ILE A 176 2.93 11.38 10.06
CA ILE A 176 4.23 10.71 9.95
C ILE A 176 5.22 11.68 9.31
N THR A 177 6.26 12.05 10.05
CA THR A 177 7.33 12.91 9.55
C THR A 177 8.64 12.15 9.43
N GLY A 178 9.52 12.58 8.53
CA GLY A 178 10.84 11.99 8.35
C GLY A 178 11.36 12.17 6.93
N GLU A 179 12.67 12.08 6.78
CA GLU A 179 13.34 12.23 5.49
C GLU A 179 12.82 11.26 4.43
N THR A 180 13.05 11.60 3.16
CA THR A 180 12.70 10.70 2.05
C THR A 180 13.44 9.37 2.18
N GLY A 181 12.72 8.25 1.97
CA GLY A 181 13.30 6.91 2.06
C GLY A 181 13.41 6.31 3.46
N THR A 182 12.90 6.97 4.52
CA THR A 182 12.92 6.45 5.91
C THR A 182 11.92 5.33 6.16
N GLY A 183 10.91 5.14 5.27
CA GLY A 183 9.90 4.08 5.39
C GLY A 183 8.53 4.55 5.86
N LYS A 184 8.15 5.82 5.66
CA LYS A 184 6.85 6.40 6.07
C LYS A 184 5.65 5.55 5.60
N GLU A 185 5.65 5.10 4.36
CA GLU A 185 4.59 4.26 3.81
C GLU A 185 4.49 2.88 4.48
N VAL A 186 5.63 2.28 4.83
CA VAL A 186 5.67 0.99 5.54
C VAL A 186 5.01 1.13 6.91
N ILE A 187 5.28 2.23 7.63
CA ILE A 187 4.64 2.58 8.90
C ILE A 187 3.12 2.75 8.72
N ALA A 188 2.68 3.51 7.72
CA ALA A 188 1.26 3.73 7.46
C ALA A 188 0.52 2.41 7.17
N LYS A 189 1.08 1.55 6.33
CA LYS A 189 0.55 0.21 6.04
C LYS A 189 0.52 -0.67 7.29
N SER A 190 1.59 -0.67 8.10
CA SER A 190 1.63 -1.44 9.34
C SER A 190 0.54 -0.99 10.33
N ILE A 191 0.26 0.31 10.43
CA ILE A 191 -0.84 0.82 11.24
C ILE A 191 -2.18 0.29 10.73
N HIS A 192 -2.43 0.37 9.43
CA HIS A 192 -3.68 -0.08 8.84
C HIS A 192 -3.90 -1.58 9.03
N TYR A 193 -2.94 -2.44 8.59
CA TYR A 193 -3.10 -3.89 8.61
C TYR A 193 -3.10 -4.52 10.01
N ASN A 194 -2.75 -3.75 11.06
CA ASN A 194 -2.85 -4.19 12.45
C ASN A 194 -4.00 -3.50 13.22
N SER A 195 -4.80 -2.63 12.57
CA SER A 195 -5.94 -1.93 13.18
C SER A 195 -7.26 -2.67 13.04
N SER A 196 -8.33 -2.11 13.63
CA SER A 196 -9.71 -2.58 13.44
C SER A 196 -10.16 -2.55 11.98
N ARG A 197 -9.57 -1.66 11.15
CA ARG A 197 -9.89 -1.46 9.72
C ARG A 197 -9.05 -2.33 8.77
N LYS A 198 -8.32 -3.32 9.26
CA LYS A 198 -7.38 -4.14 8.45
C LYS A 198 -8.00 -4.89 7.27
N LYS A 199 -9.32 -5.17 7.31
CA LYS A 199 -10.07 -5.82 6.23
C LYS A 199 -10.64 -4.84 5.21
N GLU A 200 -10.61 -3.56 5.52
CA GLU A 200 -11.13 -2.48 4.71
C GLU A 200 -10.06 -1.93 3.76
N PRO A 201 -10.41 -1.07 2.78
CA PRO A 201 -9.43 -0.59 1.82
C PRO A 201 -8.35 0.29 2.46
N PHE A 202 -7.10 0.13 2.01
CA PHE A 202 -5.99 1.07 2.23
C PHE A 202 -5.74 1.82 0.93
N VAL A 203 -6.10 3.09 0.88
CA VAL A 203 -5.94 3.94 -0.30
C VAL A 203 -4.78 4.89 -0.06
N ALA A 204 -3.71 4.71 -0.82
CA ALA A 204 -2.51 5.56 -0.75
C ALA A 204 -2.47 6.53 -1.92
N VAL A 205 -2.23 7.80 -1.63
CA VAL A 205 -2.09 8.88 -2.60
C VAL A 205 -0.79 9.61 -2.33
N ASN A 206 0.11 9.61 -3.30
CA ASN A 206 1.32 10.43 -3.25
C ASN A 206 1.07 11.73 -4.03
N MET A 207 1.06 12.87 -3.32
CA MET A 207 0.75 14.18 -3.89
C MET A 207 1.78 14.65 -4.92
N SER A 208 3.05 14.24 -4.76
CA SER A 208 4.11 14.62 -5.70
C SER A 208 4.10 13.80 -7.00
N ALA A 209 3.41 12.66 -7.03
CA ALA A 209 3.34 11.78 -8.19
C ALA A 209 2.23 12.14 -9.17
N ILE A 210 1.27 12.97 -8.77
CA ILE A 210 0.11 13.36 -9.57
C ILE A 210 0.29 14.81 -10.05
N PRO A 211 0.06 15.12 -11.32
CA PRO A 211 0.05 16.51 -11.81
C PRO A 211 -0.92 17.37 -11.00
N LYS A 212 -0.52 18.61 -10.66
CA LYS A 212 -1.30 19.51 -9.79
C LYS A 212 -2.71 19.74 -10.31
N GLU A 213 -2.89 19.83 -11.61
CA GLU A 213 -4.18 20.05 -12.29
C GLU A 213 -5.14 18.85 -12.12
N LEU A 214 -4.62 17.66 -11.89
CA LEU A 214 -5.41 16.45 -11.74
C LEU A 214 -5.65 16.07 -10.28
N LEU A 215 -4.88 16.59 -9.34
CA LEU A 215 -4.96 16.23 -7.92
C LEU A 215 -6.37 16.38 -7.34
N GLU A 216 -7.07 17.47 -7.67
CA GLU A 216 -8.44 17.69 -7.20
C GLU A 216 -9.38 16.59 -7.69
N SER A 217 -9.35 16.30 -9.00
CA SER A 217 -10.22 15.29 -9.61
C SER A 217 -9.89 13.86 -9.15
N GLU A 218 -8.62 13.57 -8.84
CA GLU A 218 -8.22 12.28 -8.26
C GLU A 218 -8.69 12.13 -6.81
N LEU A 219 -8.51 13.17 -5.98
CA LEU A 219 -8.88 13.11 -4.57
C LEU A 219 -10.39 13.06 -4.36
N PHE A 220 -11.13 13.94 -5.03
CA PHE A 220 -12.57 14.13 -4.79
C PHE A 220 -13.47 13.45 -5.81
N GLY A 221 -12.92 13.05 -6.97
CA GLY A 221 -13.72 12.51 -8.07
C GLY A 221 -14.43 13.60 -8.88
N TYR A 222 -15.16 13.19 -9.91
CA TYR A 222 -15.91 14.11 -10.77
C TYR A 222 -17.18 13.47 -11.31
N GLU A 223 -18.18 14.31 -11.57
CA GLU A 223 -19.41 13.93 -12.28
C GLU A 223 -19.21 13.94 -13.79
N LYS A 224 -20.08 13.21 -14.48
CA LYS A 224 -20.12 13.24 -15.95
C LYS A 224 -20.37 14.67 -16.42
N GLY A 225 -19.53 15.19 -17.33
CA GLY A 225 -19.64 16.53 -17.89
C GLY A 225 -18.99 17.65 -17.06
N ALA A 226 -18.29 17.34 -15.96
CA ALA A 226 -17.64 18.33 -15.10
C ALA A 226 -16.55 19.16 -15.82
N PHE A 227 -15.91 18.58 -16.82
CA PHE A 227 -14.92 19.25 -17.69
C PHE A 227 -14.83 18.52 -19.04
N THR A 228 -14.11 19.10 -20.00
CA THR A 228 -13.86 18.50 -21.32
C THR A 228 -13.10 17.19 -21.17
N GLY A 229 -13.76 16.04 -21.49
CA GLY A 229 -13.19 14.69 -21.28
C GLY A 229 -13.81 13.91 -20.14
N ALA A 230 -14.67 14.49 -19.30
CA ALA A 230 -15.39 13.80 -18.24
C ALA A 230 -16.61 13.01 -18.80
N ASN A 231 -16.34 11.93 -19.54
CA ASN A 231 -17.38 11.13 -20.21
C ASN A 231 -18.20 10.28 -19.24
N ASN A 232 -17.60 9.89 -18.13
CA ASN A 232 -18.22 9.04 -17.10
C ASN A 232 -17.97 9.64 -15.71
N LEU A 233 -18.79 9.23 -14.73
CA LEU A 233 -18.55 9.51 -13.31
C LEU A 233 -17.25 8.79 -12.86
N LYS A 234 -16.40 9.47 -12.11
CA LYS A 234 -15.22 8.90 -11.43
C LYS A 234 -15.32 9.13 -9.92
N ARG A 235 -15.21 8.05 -9.14
CA ARG A 235 -15.09 8.16 -7.67
C ARG A 235 -13.70 8.65 -7.29
N GLY A 236 -13.63 9.55 -6.32
CA GLY A 236 -12.38 10.06 -5.77
C GLY A 236 -11.76 9.14 -4.72
N MET A 237 -10.50 9.40 -4.37
CA MET A 237 -9.75 8.61 -3.39
C MET A 237 -10.38 8.63 -2.00
N PHE A 238 -11.02 9.73 -1.58
CA PHE A 238 -11.80 9.81 -0.34
C PHE A 238 -12.96 8.82 -0.31
N GLU A 239 -13.69 8.68 -1.43
CA GLU A 239 -14.78 7.71 -1.54
C GLU A 239 -14.26 6.26 -1.56
N LEU A 240 -13.15 6.02 -2.28
CA LEU A 240 -12.54 4.69 -2.37
C LEU A 240 -12.00 4.21 -1.01
N ALA A 241 -11.58 5.16 -0.14
CA ALA A 241 -11.10 4.87 1.20
C ALA A 241 -12.22 4.66 2.24
N ASN A 242 -13.50 4.76 1.84
CA ASN A 242 -14.63 4.67 2.76
C ASN A 242 -14.58 3.39 3.61
N LYS A 243 -14.81 3.52 4.92
CA LYS A 243 -14.65 2.52 5.99
C LYS A 243 -13.19 2.08 6.25
N GLY A 244 -12.27 2.42 5.36
CA GLY A 244 -10.87 2.03 5.42
C GLY A 244 -9.93 3.11 5.93
N THR A 245 -8.77 3.21 5.31
CA THR A 245 -7.72 4.19 5.64
C THR A 245 -7.28 4.93 4.38
N LEU A 246 -7.27 6.26 4.45
CA LEU A 246 -6.71 7.14 3.44
C LEU A 246 -5.30 7.57 3.89
N PHE A 247 -4.29 7.23 3.11
CA PHE A 247 -2.91 7.64 3.32
C PHE A 247 -2.52 8.71 2.30
N LEU A 248 -2.26 9.92 2.79
CA LEU A 248 -1.86 11.08 2.00
C LEU A 248 -0.35 11.29 2.17
N ASP A 249 0.44 10.81 1.21
CA ASP A 249 1.89 10.97 1.22
C ASP A 249 2.30 12.30 0.57
N GLU A 250 3.34 12.90 1.13
CA GLU A 250 3.88 14.21 0.75
C GLU A 250 2.82 15.32 0.78
N ILE A 251 2.07 15.39 1.89
CA ILE A 251 0.97 16.35 2.11
C ILE A 251 1.42 17.81 1.96
N GLY A 252 2.69 18.12 2.25
CA GLY A 252 3.28 19.47 2.10
C GLY A 252 3.47 19.92 0.65
N GLU A 253 3.21 19.07 -0.35
CA GLU A 253 3.32 19.42 -1.78
C GLU A 253 2.01 19.96 -2.37
N MET A 254 0.91 19.94 -1.60
CA MET A 254 -0.38 20.47 -2.05
C MET A 254 -0.37 21.99 -2.16
N ASP A 255 -1.04 22.51 -3.19
CA ASP A 255 -1.32 23.94 -3.28
C ASP A 255 -2.36 24.41 -2.23
N ILE A 256 -2.35 25.69 -1.91
CA ILE A 256 -3.19 26.30 -0.87
C ILE A 256 -4.70 26.13 -1.14
N ASN A 257 -5.15 26.10 -2.39
CA ASN A 257 -6.56 25.97 -2.73
C ASN A 257 -7.04 24.56 -2.44
N LEU A 258 -6.20 23.57 -2.80
CA LEU A 258 -6.49 22.16 -2.53
C LEU A 258 -6.46 21.85 -1.03
N GLN A 259 -5.56 22.48 -0.26
CA GLN A 259 -5.52 22.37 1.20
C GLN A 259 -6.83 22.82 1.84
N ALA A 260 -7.47 23.88 1.35
CA ALA A 260 -8.77 24.35 1.84
C ALA A 260 -9.88 23.30 1.63
N LYS A 261 -9.89 22.63 0.47
CA LYS A 261 -10.86 21.57 0.15
C LYS A 261 -10.64 20.32 1.00
N VAL A 262 -9.39 19.94 1.21
CA VAL A 262 -9.03 18.82 2.10
C VAL A 262 -9.42 19.12 3.54
N LEU A 263 -9.16 20.32 4.03
CA LEU A 263 -9.59 20.75 5.37
C LEU A 263 -11.10 20.57 5.55
N ARG A 264 -11.88 21.08 4.60
CA ARG A 264 -13.34 20.98 4.63
C ARG A 264 -13.79 19.51 4.66
N ALA A 265 -13.21 18.67 3.80
CA ALA A 265 -13.50 17.23 3.77
C ALA A 265 -13.21 16.56 5.13
N LEU A 266 -12.08 16.90 5.79
CA LEU A 266 -11.71 16.35 7.08
C LEU A 266 -12.59 16.82 8.24
N GLN A 267 -13.16 18.04 8.14
CA GLN A 267 -14.04 18.62 9.16
C GLN A 267 -15.47 18.09 9.05
N GLU A 268 -16.02 18.12 7.84
CA GLU A 268 -17.43 17.79 7.58
C GLU A 268 -17.64 16.28 7.38
N ARG A 269 -16.58 15.50 7.13
CA ARG A 269 -16.65 14.08 6.74
C ARG A 269 -17.45 13.84 5.46
N GLU A 270 -17.47 14.84 4.59
CA GLU A 270 -18.14 14.85 3.31
C GLU A 270 -17.25 15.47 2.26
N ILE A 271 -17.40 15.03 1.03
CA ILE A 271 -16.71 15.60 -0.13
C ILE A 271 -17.72 16.03 -1.20
N HIS A 272 -17.31 16.99 -2.03
CA HIS A 272 -18.02 17.32 -3.25
C HIS A 272 -17.18 16.89 -4.44
N ARG A 273 -17.74 16.06 -5.33
CA ARG A 273 -17.12 15.73 -6.61
C ARG A 273 -17.03 17.00 -7.46
N VAL A 274 -16.04 17.09 -8.32
CA VAL A 274 -15.96 18.20 -9.27
C VAL A 274 -17.22 18.20 -10.16
N GLY A 275 -17.93 19.33 -10.19
CA GLY A 275 -19.20 19.46 -10.90
C GLY A 275 -20.44 18.91 -10.20
N ALA A 276 -20.34 18.43 -8.95
CA ALA A 276 -21.49 17.96 -8.17
C ALA A 276 -22.04 19.03 -7.23
N GLU A 277 -23.36 19.08 -7.10
CA GLU A 277 -24.05 19.90 -6.08
C GLU A 277 -24.22 19.15 -4.74
N LYS A 278 -24.33 17.82 -4.80
CA LYS A 278 -24.61 16.99 -3.62
C LYS A 278 -23.31 16.50 -2.98
N PRO A 279 -23.19 16.62 -1.64
CA PRO A 279 -22.08 16.04 -0.92
C PRO A 279 -22.17 14.50 -0.89
N VAL A 280 -21.00 13.86 -0.74
CA VAL A 280 -20.87 12.42 -0.53
C VAL A 280 -20.16 12.20 0.78
N ALA A 281 -20.84 11.58 1.75
CA ALA A 281 -20.28 11.25 3.04
C ALA A 281 -19.24 10.13 2.93
N PHE A 282 -18.19 10.20 3.74
CA PHE A 282 -17.16 9.15 3.86
C PHE A 282 -16.74 8.96 5.31
N ASP A 283 -16.39 7.73 5.65
CA ASP A 283 -15.77 7.36 6.92
C ASP A 283 -14.43 6.70 6.66
N ALA A 284 -13.37 7.52 6.57
CA ALA A 284 -12.01 7.00 6.43
C ALA A 284 -11.14 7.49 7.59
N ARG A 285 -10.29 6.60 8.10
CA ARG A 285 -9.17 6.98 8.95
C ARG A 285 -8.12 7.68 8.10
N VAL A 286 -7.57 8.79 8.57
CA VAL A 286 -6.59 9.58 7.81
C VAL A 286 -5.20 9.41 8.42
N ILE A 287 -4.23 9.08 7.59
CA ILE A 287 -2.80 9.07 7.90
C ILE A 287 -2.14 9.99 6.88
N VAL A 288 -1.35 10.95 7.34
CA VAL A 288 -0.59 11.85 6.46
C VAL A 288 0.90 11.63 6.65
N ALA A 289 1.67 11.86 5.58
CA ALA A 289 3.12 11.79 5.64
C ALA A 289 3.76 12.97 4.88
N THR A 290 4.92 13.42 5.36
CA THR A 290 5.71 14.44 4.70
C THR A 290 7.17 14.37 5.13
N HIS A 291 8.07 14.84 4.28
CA HIS A 291 9.46 15.09 4.62
C HIS A 291 9.72 16.54 5.01
N ARG A 292 8.75 17.46 4.78
CA ARG A 292 8.86 18.89 5.10
C ARG A 292 8.51 19.15 6.55
N ASN A 293 9.08 20.20 7.11
CA ASN A 293 8.61 20.76 8.38
C ASN A 293 7.35 21.61 8.12
N LEU A 294 6.19 21.09 8.47
CA LEU A 294 4.93 21.81 8.21
C LEU A 294 4.81 23.13 8.99
N GLN A 295 5.50 23.28 10.14
CA GLN A 295 5.52 24.55 10.89
C GLN A 295 6.25 25.64 10.11
N ASP A 296 7.38 25.29 9.46
CA ASP A 296 8.13 26.22 8.61
C ASP A 296 7.27 26.57 7.38
N GLU A 297 6.63 25.59 6.74
CA GLU A 297 5.73 25.81 5.59
C GLU A 297 4.53 26.70 5.94
N VAL A 298 4.01 26.62 7.17
CA VAL A 298 2.96 27.54 7.69
C VAL A 298 3.53 28.96 7.82
N SER A 299 4.71 29.10 8.41
CA SER A 299 5.37 30.40 8.60
C SER A 299 5.68 31.09 7.26
N ASP A 300 6.03 30.29 6.24
CA ASP A 300 6.33 30.75 4.87
C ASP A 300 5.06 31.01 4.02
N GLY A 301 3.86 30.73 4.57
CA GLY A 301 2.59 30.89 3.87
C GLY A 301 2.29 29.82 2.79
N ASN A 302 3.07 28.74 2.74
CA ASN A 302 2.90 27.62 1.81
C ASN A 302 1.92 26.56 2.31
N PHE A 303 1.63 26.56 3.62
CA PHE A 303 0.69 25.63 4.24
C PHE A 303 -0.28 26.37 5.16
N ARG A 304 -1.56 25.98 5.13
CA ARG A 304 -2.60 26.63 5.95
C ARG A 304 -2.48 26.19 7.41
N GLU A 305 -2.52 27.13 8.31
CA GLU A 305 -2.45 26.91 9.75
C GLU A 305 -3.64 26.07 10.27
N ASP A 306 -4.84 26.32 9.75
CA ASP A 306 -6.05 25.58 10.14
C ASP A 306 -5.99 24.10 9.74
N LEU A 307 -5.45 23.79 8.56
CA LEU A 307 -5.21 22.41 8.12
C LEU A 307 -4.11 21.74 8.96
N PHE A 308 -3.02 22.48 9.26
CA PHE A 308 -1.95 21.98 10.12
C PHE A 308 -2.49 21.48 11.46
N TYR A 309 -3.27 22.29 12.18
CA TYR A 309 -3.86 21.86 13.46
C TYR A 309 -4.86 20.71 13.31
N ARG A 310 -5.57 20.61 12.20
CA ARG A 310 -6.49 19.48 11.94
C ARG A 310 -5.76 18.16 11.73
N LEU A 311 -4.56 18.20 11.14
CA LEU A 311 -3.70 17.04 10.90
C LEU A 311 -2.84 16.67 12.11
N LEU A 312 -2.75 17.55 13.12
CA LEU A 312 -1.96 17.40 14.32
C LEU A 312 -2.65 16.43 15.30
N GLY A 313 -2.72 15.15 14.91
CA GLY A 313 -3.25 14.10 15.77
C GLY A 313 -2.13 13.41 16.56
N LEU A 314 -1.79 12.18 16.23
CA LEU A 314 -0.65 11.46 16.82
C LEU A 314 0.58 11.64 15.91
N PRO A 315 1.58 12.44 16.33
CA PRO A 315 2.80 12.62 15.55
C PRO A 315 3.74 11.42 15.72
N ILE A 316 4.27 10.91 14.60
CA ILE A 316 5.28 9.85 14.55
C ILE A 316 6.45 10.37 13.70
N ALA A 317 7.55 10.72 14.36
CA ALA A 317 8.77 11.16 13.68
C ALA A 317 9.68 9.96 13.43
N LEU A 318 9.96 9.66 12.15
CA LEU A 318 10.89 8.60 11.78
C LEU A 318 12.31 9.14 11.77
N PRO A 319 13.22 8.56 12.57
CA PRO A 319 14.61 8.96 12.57
C PRO A 319 15.26 8.61 11.22
N PRO A 320 16.17 9.44 10.70
CA PRO A 320 16.97 9.09 9.54
C PRO A 320 17.88 7.90 9.86
N LEU A 321 18.28 7.15 8.82
CA LEU A 321 19.01 5.89 9.00
C LEU A 321 20.35 6.05 9.72
N ARG A 322 21.04 7.17 9.52
CA ARG A 322 22.31 7.51 10.20
C ARG A 322 22.16 7.59 11.73
N ASP A 323 20.97 7.87 12.25
CA ASP A 323 20.70 7.99 13.69
C ASP A 323 20.18 6.67 14.30
N ARG A 324 20.10 5.59 13.50
CA ARG A 324 19.63 4.28 13.93
C ARG A 324 20.75 3.28 14.27
N GLY A 325 22.01 3.70 14.18
CA GLY A 325 23.17 2.87 14.58
C GLY A 325 23.18 1.47 13.94
N ASN A 326 23.15 0.43 14.77
CA ASN A 326 23.22 -0.96 14.29
C ASN A 326 22.02 -1.43 13.47
N ASP A 327 20.90 -0.70 13.43
CA ASP A 327 19.76 -1.03 12.57
C ASP A 327 20.17 -1.05 11.08
N ILE A 328 21.23 -0.30 10.69
CA ILE A 328 21.81 -0.35 9.35
C ILE A 328 22.17 -1.78 8.96
N ILE A 329 22.85 -2.51 9.86
CA ILE A 329 23.29 -3.88 9.60
C ILE A 329 22.14 -4.88 9.66
N LEU A 330 21.16 -4.66 10.56
CA LEU A 330 19.95 -5.47 10.62
C LEU A 330 19.15 -5.35 9.31
N LEU A 331 18.95 -4.12 8.83
CA LEU A 331 18.26 -3.84 7.57
C LEU A 331 19.04 -4.39 6.37
N ALA A 332 20.36 -4.21 6.30
CA ALA A 332 21.19 -4.76 5.24
C ALA A 332 21.10 -6.28 5.17
N SER A 333 21.16 -6.95 6.31
CA SER A 333 21.02 -8.42 6.40
C SER A 333 19.63 -8.90 5.97
N PHE A 334 18.59 -8.15 6.32
CA PHE A 334 17.22 -8.44 5.90
C PHE A 334 17.04 -8.28 4.38
N PHE A 335 17.54 -7.21 3.80
CA PHE A 335 17.45 -6.99 2.35
C PHE A 335 18.24 -8.05 1.60
N LEU A 336 19.45 -8.38 2.03
CA LEU A 336 20.25 -9.44 1.44
C LEU A 336 19.51 -10.79 1.46
N LYS A 337 18.94 -11.18 2.61
CA LYS A 337 18.16 -12.42 2.74
C LYS A 337 16.96 -12.46 1.78
N ASN A 338 16.25 -11.34 1.63
CA ASN A 338 15.14 -11.24 0.69
C ASN A 338 15.62 -11.30 -0.75
N PHE A 339 16.73 -10.64 -1.07
CA PHE A 339 17.33 -10.66 -2.40
C PHE A 339 17.73 -12.07 -2.83
N ILE A 340 18.44 -12.80 -1.96
CA ILE A 340 18.84 -14.21 -2.16
C ILE A 340 17.61 -15.08 -2.44
N LYS A 341 16.58 -14.95 -1.60
CA LYS A 341 15.34 -15.74 -1.74
C LYS A 341 14.62 -15.46 -3.06
N ASN A 342 14.51 -14.19 -3.46
CA ASN A 342 13.75 -13.80 -4.65
C ASN A 342 14.46 -14.15 -5.95
N ASN A 343 15.80 -14.22 -5.93
CA ASN A 343 16.62 -14.52 -7.11
C ASN A 343 17.17 -15.96 -7.11
N ASN A 344 16.78 -16.80 -6.13
CA ASN A 344 17.27 -18.19 -5.98
C ASN A 344 18.80 -18.31 -5.99
N LEU A 345 19.48 -17.34 -5.35
CA LEU A 345 20.93 -17.32 -5.25
C LEU A 345 21.41 -18.22 -4.11
N GLY A 346 22.71 -18.61 -4.17
CA GLY A 346 23.40 -19.28 -3.07
C GLY A 346 23.47 -18.40 -1.80
N ALA A 347 23.92 -18.99 -0.69
CA ALA A 347 24.08 -18.26 0.57
C ALA A 347 25.16 -17.18 0.43
N LEU A 348 24.77 -15.90 0.60
CA LEU A 348 25.68 -14.75 0.64
C LEU A 348 25.73 -14.16 2.04
N GLN A 349 26.91 -13.71 2.47
CA GLN A 349 27.12 -13.05 3.77
C GLN A 349 27.83 -11.71 3.59
N ILE A 350 27.49 -10.72 4.42
CA ILE A 350 28.19 -9.42 4.42
C ILE A 350 29.45 -9.55 5.30
N SER A 351 30.61 -9.27 4.75
CA SER A 351 31.90 -9.31 5.48
C SER A 351 31.93 -8.25 6.58
N LYS A 352 32.87 -8.38 7.51
CA LYS A 352 33.04 -7.41 8.61
C LYS A 352 33.48 -6.03 8.08
N GLU A 353 34.34 -6.02 7.08
CA GLU A 353 34.82 -4.82 6.40
C GLU A 353 33.68 -4.09 5.70
N ALA A 354 32.85 -4.84 4.95
CA ALA A 354 31.64 -4.29 4.30
C ALA A 354 30.65 -3.73 5.31
N LYS A 355 30.44 -4.39 6.46
CA LYS A 355 29.60 -3.87 7.55
C LYS A 355 30.15 -2.55 8.10
N ASN A 356 31.45 -2.47 8.35
CA ASN A 356 32.08 -1.24 8.83
C ASN A 356 31.92 -0.09 7.82
N LYS A 357 32.08 -0.37 6.53
CA LYS A 357 31.88 0.60 5.45
C LYS A 357 30.43 1.12 5.41
N LEU A 358 29.45 0.23 5.58
CA LEU A 358 28.04 0.63 5.69
C LEU A 358 27.77 1.52 6.91
N LEU A 359 28.34 1.17 8.09
CA LEU A 359 28.16 1.96 9.31
C LEU A 359 28.76 3.36 9.23
N GLY A 360 29.82 3.55 8.43
CA GLY A 360 30.48 4.84 8.23
C GLY A 360 29.79 5.79 7.26
N TYR A 361 28.68 5.36 6.61
CA TYR A 361 28.01 6.14 5.57
C TYR A 361 26.74 6.81 6.08
N ALA A 362 26.47 8.04 5.62
CA ALA A 362 25.35 8.86 6.13
C ALA A 362 23.98 8.53 5.55
N PHE A 363 23.88 7.76 4.48
CA PHE A 363 22.65 7.36 3.80
C PHE A 363 21.68 8.53 3.51
N PRO A 364 22.01 9.49 2.66
CA PRO A 364 21.10 10.60 2.33
C PRO A 364 19.75 10.14 1.72
N GLY A 365 19.71 8.97 1.07
CA GLY A 365 18.49 8.30 0.61
C GLY A 365 17.91 7.29 1.60
N ASN A 366 18.43 7.25 2.84
CA ASN A 366 17.96 6.43 3.94
C ASN A 366 17.83 4.93 3.60
N VAL A 367 16.76 4.29 4.04
CA VAL A 367 16.50 2.85 3.86
C VAL A 367 16.36 2.47 2.38
N ARG A 368 15.83 3.38 1.55
CA ARG A 368 15.71 3.16 0.09
C ARG A 368 17.09 3.03 -0.56
N GLU A 369 18.02 3.88 -0.18
CA GLU A 369 19.39 3.85 -0.68
C GLU A 369 20.15 2.63 -0.16
N LEU A 370 20.04 2.32 1.15
CA LEU A 370 20.64 1.10 1.72
C LEU A 370 20.19 -0.16 0.98
N LYS A 371 18.89 -0.28 0.68
CA LYS A 371 18.37 -1.41 -0.08
C LYS A 371 19.04 -1.49 -1.46
N ALA A 372 19.09 -0.39 -2.20
CA ALA A 372 19.72 -0.38 -3.54
C ALA A 372 21.21 -0.75 -3.49
N ILE A 373 21.94 -0.27 -2.48
CA ILE A 373 23.36 -0.60 -2.27
C ILE A 373 23.53 -2.10 -1.99
N VAL A 374 22.70 -2.69 -1.13
CA VAL A 374 22.78 -4.11 -0.77
C VAL A 374 22.39 -4.99 -1.96
N ASP A 375 21.33 -4.63 -2.70
CA ASP A 375 20.90 -5.35 -3.89
C ASP A 375 22.01 -5.34 -4.96
N LEU A 376 22.66 -4.20 -5.21
CA LEU A 376 23.78 -4.07 -6.13
C LEU A 376 25.00 -4.89 -5.66
N ALA A 377 25.36 -4.79 -4.39
CA ALA A 377 26.48 -5.52 -3.81
C ALA A 377 26.29 -7.04 -3.92
N ALA A 378 25.05 -7.51 -3.76
CA ALA A 378 24.73 -8.94 -3.93
C ALA A 378 24.87 -9.42 -5.39
N VAL A 379 24.66 -8.53 -6.38
CA VAL A 379 24.91 -8.83 -7.81
C VAL A 379 26.39 -8.83 -8.15
N LEU A 380 27.17 -7.92 -7.52
CA LEU A 380 28.62 -7.78 -7.79
C LEU A 380 29.48 -8.80 -7.05
N ALA A 381 28.95 -9.46 -6.03
CA ALA A 381 29.69 -10.45 -5.25
C ALA A 381 30.10 -11.65 -6.13
N ASN A 382 31.38 -11.95 -6.17
CA ASN A 382 31.94 -13.06 -6.96
C ASN A 382 32.04 -14.39 -6.18
N GLU A 383 31.89 -14.34 -4.86
CA GLU A 383 31.98 -15.48 -3.93
C GLU A 383 30.77 -15.45 -2.97
N ASP A 384 30.74 -16.37 -1.98
CA ASP A 384 29.70 -16.43 -0.96
C ASP A 384 29.71 -15.25 0.03
N LYS A 385 30.48 -14.20 -0.26
CA LYS A 385 30.64 -13.03 0.62
C LYS A 385 30.63 -11.71 -0.15
N ILE A 386 29.88 -10.77 0.37
CA ILE A 386 29.94 -9.36 -0.05
C ILE A 386 31.13 -8.72 0.67
N THR A 387 32.10 -8.24 -0.09
CA THR A 387 33.30 -7.58 0.40
C THR A 387 33.14 -6.07 0.44
N GLU A 388 34.13 -5.35 0.99
CA GLU A 388 34.15 -3.88 1.02
C GLU A 388 34.12 -3.27 -0.39
N SER A 389 34.77 -3.91 -1.38
CA SER A 389 34.82 -3.45 -2.77
C SER A 389 33.47 -3.53 -3.47
N ASP A 390 32.59 -4.45 -3.06
CA ASP A 390 31.27 -4.63 -3.65
C ASP A 390 30.27 -3.56 -3.16
N ILE A 391 30.56 -2.90 -2.05
CA ILE A 391 29.74 -1.79 -1.53
C ILE A 391 30.11 -0.50 -2.28
N GLN A 392 29.20 -0.05 -3.13
CA GLN A 392 29.34 1.17 -3.91
C GLN A 392 28.30 2.21 -3.47
N PHE A 393 28.75 3.41 -3.15
CA PHE A 393 27.88 4.54 -2.80
C PHE A 393 27.72 5.45 -4.02
N ASN A 394 26.53 5.45 -4.60
CA ASN A 394 26.18 6.22 -5.81
C ASN A 394 25.46 7.53 -5.47
N SER A 395 25.71 8.11 -4.31
CA SER A 395 25.10 9.41 -4.01
C SER A 395 25.57 10.47 -5.00
N PRO A 396 24.65 11.27 -5.58
CA PRO A 396 25.07 12.46 -6.27
C PRO A 396 25.93 13.27 -5.30
N LYS A 397 27.12 13.63 -5.70
CA LYS A 397 27.99 14.52 -4.92
C LYS A 397 27.16 15.78 -4.67
N LYS A 398 26.46 15.89 -3.53
CA LYS A 398 25.99 17.19 -3.04
C LYS A 398 27.27 18.01 -2.94
N GLY A 399 27.37 19.05 -3.72
CA GLY A 399 28.49 19.98 -3.66
C GLY A 399 28.74 20.28 -2.18
N ALA A 400 29.98 20.12 -1.74
CA ALA A 400 30.35 20.26 -0.35
C ALA A 400 29.65 21.49 0.22
N ASN A 401 28.72 21.28 1.16
CA ASN A 401 28.04 22.39 1.82
C ASN A 401 29.07 23.01 2.77
N PHE A 402 29.86 23.95 2.24
CA PHE A 402 30.92 24.66 2.97
C PHE A 402 30.38 25.48 4.15
N LEU A 403 29.05 25.61 4.28
CA LEU A 403 28.40 26.49 5.23
C LEU A 403 27.80 25.76 6.46
N THR A 404 27.99 24.45 6.62
CA THR A 404 27.36 23.68 7.72
C THR A 404 28.13 23.74 9.05
N ASN A 405 29.37 24.16 9.06
CA ASN A 405 30.15 24.29 10.29
C ASN A 405 30.41 25.78 10.57
N GLU A 406 29.98 26.23 11.75
CA GLU A 406 30.34 27.59 12.22
C GLU A 406 31.87 27.69 12.39
N THR A 407 32.52 28.26 11.38
CA THR A 407 33.98 28.46 11.37
C THR A 407 34.32 29.90 10.98
N SER A 408 35.59 30.31 11.20
CA SER A 408 36.00 31.64 10.82
C SER A 408 36.00 31.87 9.32
N MET A 409 35.77 33.12 8.88
CA MET A 409 35.84 33.51 7.47
C MET A 409 37.15 33.07 6.78
N GLU A 410 38.22 33.00 7.53
CA GLU A 410 39.52 32.59 7.02
C GLU A 410 39.59 31.09 6.74
N GLN A 411 38.93 30.28 7.59
CA GLN A 411 38.77 28.83 7.37
C GLN A 411 37.87 28.56 6.18
N TYR A 412 36.76 29.28 6.00
CA TYR A 412 35.90 29.17 4.80
C TYR A 412 36.70 29.48 3.54
N LYS A 413 37.48 30.55 3.49
CA LYS A 413 38.32 30.87 2.34
C LYS A 413 39.30 29.75 2.01
N LYS A 414 39.95 29.13 3.01
CA LYS A 414 40.83 27.98 2.81
C LYS A 414 40.07 26.76 2.23
N MET A 415 38.92 26.44 2.78
CA MET A 415 38.11 25.32 2.29
C MET A 415 37.66 25.54 0.81
N ILE A 416 37.23 26.73 0.47
CA ILE A 416 36.85 27.09 -0.91
C ILE A 416 38.04 26.94 -1.86
N VAL A 417 39.21 27.47 -1.49
CA VAL A 417 40.41 27.36 -2.33
C VAL A 417 40.85 25.90 -2.51
N LYS A 418 40.83 25.10 -1.44
CA LYS A 418 41.15 23.66 -1.49
C LYS A 418 40.21 22.92 -2.43
N HIS A 419 38.90 23.13 -2.32
CA HIS A 419 37.90 22.51 -3.19
C HIS A 419 38.09 22.87 -4.67
N PHE A 420 38.42 24.13 -4.96
CA PHE A 420 38.64 24.57 -6.34
C PHE A 420 39.96 24.02 -6.89
N LEU A 421 40.99 23.82 -6.10
CA LEU A 421 42.20 23.14 -6.50
C LEU A 421 41.94 21.68 -6.85
N GLU A 422 41.23 20.95 -5.98
CA GLU A 422 40.80 19.55 -6.26
C GLU A 422 39.94 19.46 -7.51
N LYS A 423 39.07 20.45 -7.77
CA LYS A 423 38.16 20.47 -8.94
C LYS A 423 38.89 20.76 -10.26
N TYR A 424 39.99 21.48 -10.22
CA TYR A 424 40.74 21.91 -11.40
C TYR A 424 42.16 21.34 -11.46
N ASP A 425 42.36 20.15 -10.84
CA ASP A 425 43.62 19.37 -10.88
C ASP A 425 44.85 20.21 -10.50
N ASP A 426 44.75 20.97 -9.41
CA ASP A 426 45.79 21.87 -8.87
C ASP A 426 46.25 23.01 -9.83
N ASP A 427 45.42 23.31 -10.87
CA ASP A 427 45.67 24.42 -11.79
C ASP A 427 45.43 25.79 -11.11
N ILE A 428 46.47 26.31 -10.46
CA ILE A 428 46.44 27.57 -9.67
C ILE A 428 45.99 28.75 -10.54
N ASP A 429 46.30 28.74 -11.81
CA ASP A 429 45.93 29.85 -12.74
C ASP A 429 44.46 29.91 -12.97
N LYS A 430 43.84 28.79 -13.23
CA LYS A 430 42.36 28.64 -13.37
C LYS A 430 41.64 28.95 -12.08
N VAL A 431 42.18 28.46 -10.93
CA VAL A 431 41.56 28.68 -9.60
C VAL A 431 41.59 30.18 -9.26
N ALA A 432 42.72 30.85 -9.49
CA ALA A 432 42.88 32.29 -9.27
C ALA A 432 41.86 33.09 -10.10
N GLN A 433 41.72 32.75 -11.35
CA GLN A 433 40.75 33.39 -12.26
C GLN A 433 39.30 33.14 -11.86
N LYS A 434 38.95 31.89 -11.44
CA LYS A 434 37.60 31.54 -11.08
C LYS A 434 37.13 32.09 -9.74
N LEU A 435 38.05 32.30 -8.81
CA LEU A 435 37.76 32.84 -7.47
C LEU A 435 38.03 34.36 -7.38
N ASP A 436 38.49 34.96 -8.45
CA ASP A 436 38.90 36.41 -8.54
C ASP A 436 39.85 36.79 -7.38
N ILE A 437 40.87 35.95 -7.17
CA ILE A 437 41.92 36.16 -6.13
C ILE A 437 43.31 36.05 -6.75
N GLY A 438 44.23 36.82 -6.21
CA GLY A 438 45.64 36.79 -6.68
C GLY A 438 46.32 35.43 -6.42
N LYS A 439 47.13 34.92 -7.36
CA LYS A 439 47.92 33.69 -7.20
C LYS A 439 48.75 33.70 -5.93
N SER A 440 49.34 34.84 -5.56
CA SER A 440 50.09 35.03 -4.32
C SER A 440 49.25 34.73 -3.06
N THR A 441 47.96 35.01 -3.11
CA THR A 441 47.00 34.70 -2.01
C THR A 441 46.79 33.20 -1.86
N ILE A 442 46.64 32.47 -2.98
CA ILE A 442 46.51 31.01 -3.01
C ILE A 442 47.82 30.39 -2.45
N TYR A 443 48.98 30.81 -2.93
CA TYR A 443 50.27 30.31 -2.44
C TYR A 443 50.45 30.54 -0.93
N ARG A 444 50.05 31.72 -0.43
CA ARG A 444 50.11 32.06 0.99
C ARG A 444 49.21 31.16 1.84
N MET A 445 48.02 30.85 1.35
CA MET A 445 47.07 29.93 2.04
C MET A 445 47.59 28.51 2.08
N LEU A 446 48.21 28.03 1.00
CA LEU A 446 48.83 26.70 0.92
C LEU A 446 50.08 26.58 1.82
N LYS A 447 50.88 27.64 1.92
CA LYS A 447 52.11 27.65 2.74
C LYS A 447 51.80 27.61 4.23
N ASN A 448 50.74 28.28 4.69
CA ASN A 448 50.30 28.27 6.07
C ASN A 448 49.73 26.89 6.54
N ASN A 449 49.27 26.03 5.61
CA ASN A 449 48.88 24.66 5.96
C ASN A 449 50.10 23.74 6.18
N ARG A 450 51.22 23.92 5.47
CA ARG A 450 52.43 23.12 5.66
C ARG A 450 53.16 23.42 6.96
N VAL A 451 52.88 24.56 7.57
CA VAL A 451 53.44 24.93 8.88
C VAL A 451 52.61 24.40 10.04
N ALA A 452 51.27 24.35 9.90
CA ALA A 452 50.40 23.83 10.91
C ALA A 452 50.46 22.30 11.07
N GLU A 453 50.76 21.54 10.01
CA GLU A 453 50.96 20.07 10.07
C GLU A 453 52.34 19.66 10.69
N LYS A 454 53.25 20.61 10.94
CA LYS A 454 54.54 20.36 11.59
C LYS A 454 54.55 20.69 13.06
N GLU A 455 53.51 21.30 13.62
CA GLU A 455 53.39 21.61 15.06
C GLU A 455 52.48 20.60 15.83
N GLU A 456 51.90 19.60 15.15
CA GLU A 456 51.10 18.52 15.74
C GLU A 456 51.77 17.12 15.65
N VAL A 457 53.11 17.05 15.55
CA VAL A 457 53.89 15.80 15.68
C VAL A 457 54.77 15.83 16.92
#